data_4c53ee379a0fadb9f5cd2ec701e1728e
#
_entry.id   4c53ee379a0fadb9f5cd2ec701e1728e
#
_cell.length_a   1.000
_cell.length_b   1.000
_cell.length_c   1.000
_cell.angle_alpha   90.00
_cell.angle_beta   90.00
_cell.angle_gamma   90.00
#
_symmetry.space_group_name_H-M   'P 1'
#
loop_
_entity.id
_entity.type
_entity.pdbx_description
1 polymer ?
#
loop_
_entity_poly.entity_id
_entity_poly.type
_entity_poly.pdbx_seq_one_letter_code
_entity_poly.pdbx_strand_id
1 'polypeptide(L)'
;MRVLHVITGLGIGGAEQQLRLLLRHLPVGGEVVTLTNPGAVAAGIVADGTKVTHLGMTGNRDVGALPRLARIVRQGRYDLVHTHLYRACVYGRTAARLAGVRRVIATEHSLGETQIEGRPLSAATRALYLASERLGTSTVAVSPSVARRLADWGVPPQRIRVVPNGIETGRFAFDPRARRLTRGVLGIPEDAYVVGGVGRLTPGKRFDRLVRAVAAVPEARLLLVGEGEHRAELLRVARECGAGGRTLLFGACEDPPAGGPLGPTMPELLAAMDVFVSTSPDETFGLAAVEALAAGLPVLYVACPAIEDLPPEAAPGARRIGASEPELVSALRGVRDARPDRLPPPEAARRYDIAHSARQLMSLYDHAVHGDPSPAK
;
A
#
# COMPACT_ATOMS: atom_id res chain seq x y z
N MET A 1 -26.21 0.32 6.96
CA MET A 1 -25.02 0.50 7.85
C MET A 1 -24.24 1.73 7.41
N ARG A 2 -23.84 2.59 8.35
CA ARG A 2 -23.00 3.78 8.14
C ARG A 2 -21.66 3.57 8.83
N VAL A 3 -20.57 3.70 8.10
CA VAL A 3 -19.20 3.47 8.58
C VAL A 3 -18.43 4.78 8.57
N LEU A 4 -17.74 5.11 9.69
CA LEU A 4 -16.75 6.18 9.70
C LEU A 4 -15.36 5.57 9.55
N HIS A 5 -14.66 5.92 8.50
CA HIS A 5 -13.25 5.61 8.34
C HIS A 5 -12.39 6.72 8.96
N VAL A 6 -11.44 6.37 9.80
CA VAL A 6 -10.48 7.31 10.40
C VAL A 6 -9.09 6.89 9.98
N ILE A 7 -8.35 7.79 9.34
CA ILE A 7 -6.99 7.53 8.87
C ILE A 7 -6.02 8.60 9.37
N THR A 8 -4.74 8.23 9.57
CA THR A 8 -3.72 9.18 10.05
C THR A 8 -3.54 10.36 9.09
N GLY A 9 -3.42 10.10 7.81
CA GLY A 9 -3.28 11.09 6.73
C GLY A 9 -3.71 10.48 5.42
N LEU A 10 -3.89 11.29 4.38
CA LEU A 10 -4.27 10.89 3.02
C LEU A 10 -3.21 11.39 2.01
N GLY A 11 -1.93 11.28 2.38
CA GLY A 11 -0.82 11.46 1.46
C GLY A 11 -0.76 10.34 0.41
N ILE A 12 0.32 10.33 -0.40
CA ILE A 12 0.51 9.28 -1.40
C ILE A 12 1.20 8.09 -0.75
N GLY A 13 0.46 7.00 -0.60
CA GLY A 13 0.95 5.75 -0.02
C GLY A 13 0.01 4.58 -0.26
N GLY A 14 0.51 3.36 -0.03
CA GLY A 14 -0.27 2.14 -0.27
C GLY A 14 -1.52 2.02 0.60
N ALA A 15 -1.46 2.43 1.87
CA ALA A 15 -2.60 2.38 2.79
C ALA A 15 -3.71 3.35 2.40
N GLU A 16 -3.33 4.55 1.96
CA GLU A 16 -4.24 5.62 1.54
C GLU A 16 -4.95 5.24 0.23
N GLN A 17 -4.21 4.73 -0.75
CA GLN A 17 -4.79 4.23 -2.00
C GLN A 17 -5.66 3.00 -1.75
N GLN A 18 -5.25 2.11 -0.84
CA GLN A 18 -6.04 0.95 -0.45
C GLN A 18 -7.39 1.36 0.18
N LEU A 19 -7.39 2.39 1.04
CA LEU A 19 -8.63 2.92 1.60
C LEU A 19 -9.55 3.47 0.49
N ARG A 20 -9.00 4.29 -0.44
CA ARG A 20 -9.76 4.82 -1.57
C ARG A 20 -10.38 3.70 -2.40
N LEU A 21 -9.58 2.68 -2.70
CA LEU A 21 -10.03 1.54 -3.50
C LEU A 21 -11.12 0.73 -2.77
N LEU A 22 -10.95 0.47 -1.48
CA LEU A 22 -11.98 -0.19 -0.67
C LEU A 22 -13.31 0.59 -0.65
N LEU A 23 -13.26 1.92 -0.50
CA LEU A 23 -14.47 2.76 -0.48
C LEU A 23 -15.29 2.65 -1.78
N ARG A 24 -14.63 2.45 -2.93
CA ARG A 24 -15.30 2.22 -4.22
C ARG A 24 -16.01 0.87 -4.31
N HIS A 25 -15.56 -0.14 -3.53
CA HIS A 25 -16.04 -1.51 -3.62
C HIS A 25 -16.89 -1.94 -2.42
N LEU A 26 -16.93 -1.15 -1.36
CA LEU A 26 -17.77 -1.43 -0.19
C LEU A 26 -19.22 -0.99 -0.46
N PRO A 27 -20.22 -1.88 -0.32
CA PRO A 27 -21.62 -1.55 -0.58
C PRO A 27 -22.29 -0.84 0.62
N VAL A 28 -21.55 0.00 1.34
CA VAL A 28 -22.04 0.71 2.53
C VAL A 28 -21.69 2.19 2.45
N GLY A 29 -22.56 3.03 2.96
CA GLY A 29 -22.29 4.46 3.08
C GLY A 29 -21.16 4.72 4.07
N GLY A 30 -20.14 5.46 3.64
CA GLY A 30 -18.99 5.80 4.46
C GLY A 30 -18.68 7.28 4.42
N GLU A 31 -18.03 7.76 5.48
CA GLU A 31 -17.34 9.07 5.53
C GLU A 31 -15.92 8.84 6.00
N VAL A 32 -15.01 9.73 5.61
CA VAL A 32 -13.61 9.64 6.02
C VAL A 32 -13.22 10.83 6.87
N VAL A 33 -12.53 10.58 7.98
CA VAL A 33 -11.83 11.61 8.76
C VAL A 33 -10.33 11.37 8.63
N THR A 34 -9.59 12.33 8.11
CA THR A 34 -8.14 12.36 8.18
C THR A 34 -7.68 13.18 9.37
N LEU A 35 -6.78 12.62 10.20
CA LEU A 35 -6.33 13.29 11.41
C LEU A 35 -5.40 14.45 11.10
N THR A 36 -4.44 14.25 10.20
CA THR A 36 -3.38 15.23 9.90
C THR A 36 -3.52 15.76 8.47
N ASN A 37 -2.72 15.30 7.54
CA ASN A 37 -2.66 15.79 6.16
C ASN A 37 -3.80 15.21 5.31
N PRO A 38 -4.70 16.02 4.72
CA PRO A 38 -5.67 15.52 3.74
C PRO A 38 -5.00 14.99 2.48
N GLY A 39 -3.88 15.58 2.04
CA GLY A 39 -3.08 15.13 0.91
C GLY A 39 -3.86 14.98 -0.41
N ALA A 40 -3.21 14.40 -1.41
CA ALA A 40 -3.75 14.26 -2.74
C ALA A 40 -4.85 13.18 -2.84
N VAL A 41 -4.73 12.09 -2.07
CA VAL A 41 -5.71 10.99 -2.09
C VAL A 41 -7.09 11.45 -1.60
N ALA A 42 -7.16 12.46 -0.72
CA ALA A 42 -8.43 13.01 -0.25
C ALA A 42 -9.27 13.59 -1.41
N ALA A 43 -8.63 14.30 -2.34
CA ALA A 43 -9.34 14.85 -3.52
C ALA A 43 -9.95 13.74 -4.38
N GLY A 44 -9.21 12.64 -4.56
CA GLY A 44 -9.70 11.46 -5.25
C GLY A 44 -10.89 10.80 -4.55
N ILE A 45 -10.83 10.64 -3.24
CA ILE A 45 -11.94 10.07 -2.43
C ILE A 45 -13.20 10.96 -2.54
N VAL A 46 -13.03 12.29 -2.53
CA VAL A 46 -14.15 13.24 -2.70
C VAL A 46 -14.72 13.15 -4.12
N ALA A 47 -13.87 13.06 -5.15
CA ALA A 47 -14.30 12.89 -6.53
C ALA A 47 -15.05 11.56 -6.74
N ASP A 48 -14.69 10.51 -5.98
CA ASP A 48 -15.40 9.22 -5.97
C ASP A 48 -16.73 9.28 -5.18
N GLY A 49 -17.13 10.46 -4.65
CA GLY A 49 -18.42 10.69 -3.96
C GLY A 49 -18.41 10.47 -2.46
N THR A 50 -17.25 10.19 -1.84
CA THR A 50 -17.14 10.01 -0.39
C THR A 50 -16.70 11.30 0.29
N LYS A 51 -17.44 11.71 1.33
CA LYS A 51 -17.10 12.90 2.12
C LYS A 51 -15.83 12.69 2.93
N VAL A 52 -14.88 13.64 2.83
CA VAL A 52 -13.66 13.68 3.64
C VAL A 52 -13.67 14.90 4.56
N THR A 53 -13.41 14.68 5.84
CA THR A 53 -13.26 15.74 6.85
C THR A 53 -11.84 15.76 7.38
N HIS A 54 -11.18 16.90 7.34
CA HIS A 54 -9.86 17.11 7.93
C HIS A 54 -10.00 17.54 9.39
N LEU A 55 -9.45 16.75 10.33
CA LEU A 55 -9.51 17.07 11.76
C LEU A 55 -8.58 18.20 12.16
N GLY A 56 -7.49 18.44 11.41
CA GLY A 56 -6.51 19.48 11.71
C GLY A 56 -5.66 19.15 12.94
N MET A 57 -5.30 17.90 13.14
CA MET A 57 -4.43 17.49 14.23
C MET A 57 -3.00 17.98 14.00
N THR A 58 -2.46 18.76 14.93
CA THR A 58 -1.14 19.40 14.80
C THR A 58 0.04 18.52 15.19
N GLY A 59 -0.21 17.39 15.88
CA GLY A 59 0.83 16.44 16.27
C GLY A 59 0.37 15.46 17.37
N ASN A 60 1.28 14.62 17.83
CA ASN A 60 0.97 13.59 18.85
C ASN A 60 0.61 14.18 20.24
N ARG A 61 0.87 15.47 20.48
CA ARG A 61 0.54 16.18 21.72
C ARG A 61 -0.73 17.02 21.63
N ASP A 62 -1.47 16.95 20.49
CA ASP A 62 -2.74 17.65 20.33
C ASP A 62 -3.85 16.93 21.14
N VAL A 63 -3.92 17.26 22.42
CA VAL A 63 -4.94 16.71 23.34
C VAL A 63 -6.36 17.11 22.93
N GLY A 64 -6.50 18.23 22.21
CA GLY A 64 -7.78 18.71 21.69
C GLY A 64 -8.32 17.91 20.51
N ALA A 65 -7.47 17.13 19.82
CA ALA A 65 -7.90 16.29 18.70
C ALA A 65 -8.90 15.21 19.12
N LEU A 66 -8.73 14.64 20.31
CA LEU A 66 -9.60 13.56 20.80
C LEU A 66 -11.07 14.00 21.01
N PRO A 67 -11.37 15.08 21.74
CA PRO A 67 -12.75 15.55 21.88
C PRO A 67 -13.35 16.06 20.56
N ARG A 68 -12.55 16.64 19.65
CA ARG A 68 -13.03 17.01 18.30
C ARG A 68 -13.45 15.78 17.52
N LEU A 69 -12.63 14.72 17.50
CA LEU A 69 -12.96 13.46 16.83
C LEU A 69 -14.17 12.79 17.46
N ALA A 70 -14.26 12.71 18.80
CA ALA A 70 -15.39 12.13 19.50
C ALA A 70 -16.72 12.88 19.20
N ARG A 71 -16.67 14.20 19.01
CA ARG A 71 -17.84 15.00 18.59
C ARG A 71 -18.29 14.60 17.19
N ILE A 72 -17.35 14.47 16.23
CA ILE A 72 -17.67 14.03 14.86
C ILE A 72 -18.33 12.63 14.90
N VAL A 73 -17.72 11.68 15.61
CA VAL A 73 -18.27 10.32 15.75
C VAL A 73 -19.68 10.34 16.31
N ARG A 74 -19.93 11.12 17.38
CA ARG A 74 -21.25 11.21 18.03
C ARG A 74 -22.30 11.84 17.13
N GLN A 75 -21.96 12.94 16.44
CA GLN A 75 -22.88 13.65 15.56
C GLN A 75 -23.24 12.86 14.31
N GLY A 76 -22.30 12.06 13.78
CA GLY A 76 -22.51 11.28 12.57
C GLY A 76 -23.40 10.04 12.75
N ARG A 77 -23.67 9.59 13.99
CA ARG A 77 -24.48 8.40 14.30
C ARG A 77 -24.05 7.18 13.49
N TYR A 78 -22.75 6.90 13.49
CA TYR A 78 -22.19 5.76 12.78
C TYR A 78 -22.45 4.44 13.52
N ASP A 79 -22.74 3.40 12.76
CA ASP A 79 -22.93 2.04 13.28
C ASP A 79 -21.60 1.41 13.66
N LEU A 80 -20.52 1.79 12.94
CA LEU A 80 -19.17 1.27 13.09
C LEU A 80 -18.13 2.34 12.79
N VAL A 81 -17.01 2.31 13.53
CA VAL A 81 -15.81 3.10 13.25
C VAL A 81 -14.70 2.16 12.76
N HIS A 82 -14.12 2.45 11.60
CA HIS A 82 -12.98 1.71 11.06
C HIS A 82 -11.75 2.62 11.01
N THR A 83 -10.69 2.22 11.69
CA THR A 83 -9.47 3.02 11.82
C THR A 83 -8.33 2.42 11.00
N HIS A 84 -7.51 3.28 10.38
CA HIS A 84 -6.42 2.87 9.50
C HIS A 84 -5.13 3.55 9.92
N LEU A 85 -4.05 2.79 10.05
CA LEU A 85 -2.74 3.23 10.50
C LEU A 85 -2.69 3.49 12.02
N TYR A 86 -1.49 3.40 12.59
CA TYR A 86 -1.24 3.41 14.03
C TYR A 86 -1.90 4.56 14.79
N ARG A 87 -1.66 5.81 14.34
CA ARG A 87 -2.19 6.99 15.07
C ARG A 87 -3.72 7.00 15.05
N ALA A 88 -4.33 6.73 13.90
CA ALA A 88 -5.78 6.67 13.80
C ALA A 88 -6.35 5.48 14.59
N CYS A 89 -5.64 4.36 14.71
CA CYS A 89 -6.05 3.25 15.58
C CYS A 89 -6.13 3.69 17.05
N VAL A 90 -5.14 4.43 17.55
CA VAL A 90 -5.12 4.90 18.94
C VAL A 90 -6.22 5.95 19.17
N TYR A 91 -6.24 7.01 18.38
CA TYR A 91 -7.19 8.12 18.55
C TYR A 91 -8.63 7.72 18.20
N GLY A 92 -8.83 6.97 17.12
CA GLY A 92 -10.15 6.58 16.64
C GLY A 92 -10.86 5.59 17.58
N ARG A 93 -10.12 4.58 18.08
CA ARG A 93 -10.68 3.64 19.09
C ARG A 93 -11.11 4.40 20.36
N THR A 94 -10.26 5.30 20.84
CA THR A 94 -10.55 6.09 22.04
C THR A 94 -11.73 7.04 21.81
N ALA A 95 -11.76 7.77 20.69
CA ALA A 95 -12.83 8.70 20.35
C ALA A 95 -14.17 7.98 20.15
N ALA A 96 -14.17 6.82 19.50
CA ALA A 96 -15.37 6.00 19.33
C ALA A 96 -15.98 5.59 20.67
N ARG A 97 -15.16 5.12 21.61
CA ARG A 97 -15.62 4.77 22.96
C ARG A 97 -16.19 5.95 23.72
N LEU A 98 -15.52 7.12 23.66
CA LEU A 98 -16.01 8.37 24.26
C LEU A 98 -17.33 8.86 23.63
N ALA A 99 -17.54 8.55 22.36
CA ALA A 99 -18.78 8.87 21.64
C ALA A 99 -19.91 7.85 21.86
N GLY A 100 -19.65 6.72 22.56
CA GLY A 100 -20.61 5.64 22.81
C GLY A 100 -20.64 4.56 21.73
N VAL A 101 -19.82 4.65 20.67
CA VAL A 101 -19.70 3.62 19.63
C VAL A 101 -18.78 2.52 20.13
N ARG A 102 -19.31 1.31 20.28
CA ARG A 102 -18.55 0.13 20.77
C ARG A 102 -17.96 -0.71 19.63
N ARG A 103 -18.48 -0.59 18.43
CA ARG A 103 -18.09 -1.36 17.25
C ARG A 103 -16.96 -0.64 16.54
N VAL A 104 -15.72 -1.09 16.79
CA VAL A 104 -14.52 -0.47 16.24
C VAL A 104 -13.63 -1.55 15.66
N ILE A 105 -13.40 -1.48 14.36
CA ILE A 105 -12.43 -2.30 13.64
C ILE A 105 -11.21 -1.43 13.34
N ALA A 106 -10.02 -2.01 13.38
CA ALA A 106 -8.80 -1.32 13.05
C ALA A 106 -8.00 -2.12 12.03
N THR A 107 -7.57 -1.51 10.93
CA THR A 107 -6.65 -2.15 9.97
C THR A 107 -5.23 -1.64 10.17
N GLU A 108 -4.32 -2.60 10.37
CA GLU A 108 -2.89 -2.32 10.50
C GLU A 108 -2.20 -2.54 9.15
N HIS A 109 -1.72 -1.43 8.56
CA HIS A 109 -1.08 -1.41 7.24
C HIS A 109 0.43 -1.32 7.30
N SER A 110 1.02 -0.91 8.43
CA SER A 110 2.39 -0.40 8.47
C SER A 110 3.27 -0.99 9.57
N LEU A 111 2.80 -2.04 10.25
CA LEU A 111 3.60 -2.74 11.27
C LEU A 111 4.66 -3.61 10.61
N GLY A 112 5.84 -3.03 10.41
CA GLY A 112 7.05 -3.69 9.96
C GLY A 112 7.76 -4.45 11.09
N GLU A 113 8.95 -4.96 10.80
CA GLU A 113 9.78 -5.67 11.80
C GLU A 113 10.43 -4.69 12.79
N THR A 114 10.84 -3.53 12.29
CA THR A 114 11.61 -2.56 13.08
C THR A 114 10.93 -1.21 13.22
N GLN A 115 9.85 -0.98 12.48
CA GLN A 115 9.18 0.32 12.39
C GLN A 115 7.68 0.20 12.23
N ILE A 116 6.96 1.26 12.62
CA ILE A 116 5.54 1.48 12.34
C ILE A 116 5.34 2.91 11.82
N GLU A 117 4.67 3.07 10.69
CA GLU A 117 4.52 4.37 10.00
C GLU A 117 5.86 5.13 9.82
N GLY A 118 6.94 4.41 9.51
CA GLY A 118 8.28 4.98 9.35
C GLY A 118 8.97 5.41 10.64
N ARG A 119 8.43 5.04 11.82
CA ARG A 119 9.01 5.33 13.14
C ARG A 119 9.55 4.06 13.77
N PRO A 120 10.68 4.12 14.47
CA PRO A 120 11.20 2.98 15.20
C PRO A 120 10.17 2.44 16.21
N LEU A 121 10.09 1.13 16.33
CA LEU A 121 9.27 0.49 17.35
C LEU A 121 9.85 0.78 18.74
N SER A 122 8.98 1.17 19.68
CA SER A 122 9.34 1.36 21.07
C SER A 122 8.35 0.65 21.99
N ALA A 123 8.79 0.35 23.21
CA ALA A 123 7.92 -0.23 24.24
C ALA A 123 6.70 0.66 24.52
N ALA A 124 6.88 2.00 24.51
CA ALA A 124 5.80 2.95 24.69
C ALA A 124 4.78 2.91 23.55
N THR A 125 5.26 2.85 22.30
CA THR A 125 4.40 2.69 21.10
C THR A 125 3.57 1.42 21.20
N ARG A 126 4.20 0.30 21.54
CA ARG A 126 3.54 -0.99 21.73
C ARG A 126 2.52 -0.94 22.87
N ALA A 127 2.89 -0.41 24.04
CA ALA A 127 2.00 -0.32 25.19
C ALA A 127 0.75 0.52 24.89
N LEU A 128 0.91 1.68 24.22
CA LEU A 128 -0.20 2.54 23.83
C LEU A 128 -1.12 1.85 22.80
N TYR A 129 -0.53 1.14 21.83
CA TYR A 129 -1.30 0.37 20.87
C TYR A 129 -2.16 -0.69 21.56
N LEU A 130 -1.57 -1.51 22.44
CA LEU A 130 -2.25 -2.57 23.16
C LEU A 130 -3.30 -2.05 24.13
N ALA A 131 -3.04 -0.91 24.79
CA ALA A 131 -4.04 -0.26 25.64
C ALA A 131 -5.27 0.18 24.84
N SER A 132 -5.05 0.78 23.67
CA SER A 132 -6.13 1.21 22.79
C SER A 132 -6.83 0.03 22.09
N GLU A 133 -6.12 -1.07 21.81
CA GLU A 133 -6.65 -2.26 21.17
C GLU A 133 -7.81 -2.87 21.95
N ARG A 134 -7.73 -2.86 23.28
CA ARG A 134 -8.81 -3.33 24.18
C ARG A 134 -10.12 -2.58 23.99
N LEU A 135 -10.08 -1.39 23.42
CA LEU A 135 -11.26 -0.58 23.12
C LEU A 135 -11.90 -0.96 21.77
N GLY A 136 -11.22 -1.73 20.92
CA GLY A 136 -11.72 -2.18 19.63
C GLY A 136 -12.52 -3.49 19.71
N THR A 137 -13.13 -3.88 18.60
CA THR A 137 -13.80 -5.18 18.42
C THR A 137 -12.84 -6.20 17.83
N SER A 138 -12.14 -5.83 16.74
CA SER A 138 -11.13 -6.66 16.07
C SER A 138 -10.07 -5.81 15.42
N THR A 139 -8.91 -6.43 15.16
CA THR A 139 -7.80 -5.85 14.43
C THR A 139 -7.59 -6.65 13.14
N VAL A 140 -7.63 -5.95 12.01
CA VAL A 140 -7.38 -6.49 10.68
C VAL A 140 -5.90 -6.36 10.35
N ALA A 141 -5.28 -7.47 10.01
CA ALA A 141 -3.93 -7.54 9.47
C ALA A 141 -4.00 -7.67 7.93
N VAL A 142 -3.19 -6.89 7.22
CA VAL A 142 -3.19 -6.90 5.75
C VAL A 142 -2.43 -8.10 5.14
N SER A 143 -1.77 -8.90 5.98
CA SER A 143 -1.12 -10.16 5.59
C SER A 143 -0.97 -11.09 6.78
N PRO A 144 -0.76 -12.41 6.57
CA PRO A 144 -0.40 -13.35 7.63
C PRO A 144 0.85 -12.92 8.40
N SER A 145 1.82 -12.31 7.74
CA SER A 145 3.03 -11.78 8.37
C SER A 145 2.72 -10.66 9.36
N VAL A 146 1.85 -9.71 8.99
CA VAL A 146 1.37 -8.66 9.92
C VAL A 146 0.54 -9.26 11.05
N ALA A 147 -0.26 -10.31 10.79
CA ALA A 147 -1.02 -10.99 11.84
C ALA A 147 -0.10 -11.62 12.89
N ARG A 148 0.98 -12.28 12.48
CA ARG A 148 2.02 -12.81 13.38
C ARG A 148 2.65 -11.69 14.22
N ARG A 149 3.08 -10.59 13.58
CA ARG A 149 3.66 -9.42 14.29
C ARG A 149 2.71 -8.82 15.33
N LEU A 150 1.41 -8.74 15.02
CA LEU A 150 0.39 -8.28 15.98
C LEU A 150 0.25 -9.23 17.17
N ALA A 151 0.26 -10.54 16.93
CA ALA A 151 0.22 -11.55 17.98
C ALA A 151 1.47 -11.49 18.87
N ASP A 152 2.67 -11.33 18.28
CA ASP A 152 3.95 -11.15 18.99
C ASP A 152 3.97 -9.84 19.81
N TRP A 153 3.22 -8.84 19.38
CA TRP A 153 3.00 -7.62 20.16
C TRP A 153 2.08 -7.84 21.35
N GLY A 154 1.27 -8.90 21.35
CA GLY A 154 0.35 -9.26 22.42
C GLY A 154 -1.12 -8.97 22.12
N VAL A 155 -1.46 -8.72 20.86
CA VAL A 155 -2.87 -8.70 20.42
C VAL A 155 -3.40 -10.13 20.49
N PRO A 156 -4.52 -10.39 21.17
CA PRO A 156 -5.07 -11.75 21.26
C PRO A 156 -5.38 -12.33 19.87
N PRO A 157 -4.91 -13.53 19.52
CA PRO A 157 -5.10 -14.10 18.18
C PRO A 157 -6.57 -14.17 17.74
N GLN A 158 -7.49 -14.43 18.66
CA GLN A 158 -8.92 -14.47 18.39
C GLN A 158 -9.51 -13.11 17.98
N ARG A 159 -8.78 -12.01 18.18
CA ARG A 159 -9.18 -10.65 17.78
C ARG A 159 -8.49 -10.21 16.49
N ILE A 160 -7.54 -10.98 15.98
CA ILE A 160 -6.87 -10.71 14.72
C ILE A 160 -7.65 -11.37 13.59
N ARG A 161 -7.88 -10.62 12.51
CA ARG A 161 -8.46 -11.10 11.26
C ARG A 161 -7.54 -10.73 10.11
N VAL A 162 -7.30 -11.66 9.20
CA VAL A 162 -6.51 -11.37 8.00
C VAL A 162 -7.46 -11.01 6.87
N VAL A 163 -7.38 -9.76 6.42
CA VAL A 163 -8.01 -9.29 5.19
C VAL A 163 -6.92 -8.65 4.34
N PRO A 164 -6.45 -9.34 3.30
CA PRO A 164 -5.37 -8.85 2.46
C PRO A 164 -5.73 -7.53 1.79
N ASN A 165 -4.72 -6.69 1.52
CA ASN A 165 -4.89 -5.60 0.58
C ASN A 165 -5.27 -6.15 -0.80
N GLY A 166 -5.96 -5.35 -1.60
CA GLY A 166 -6.41 -5.75 -2.92
C GLY A 166 -6.04 -4.77 -4.01
N ILE A 167 -6.07 -5.24 -5.25
CA ILE A 167 -5.87 -4.47 -6.47
C ILE A 167 -7.04 -4.69 -7.43
N GLU A 168 -7.27 -3.77 -8.36
CA GLU A 168 -8.16 -3.99 -9.51
C GLU A 168 -7.39 -4.77 -10.59
N THR A 169 -7.34 -6.11 -10.45
CA THR A 169 -6.48 -6.98 -11.27
C THR A 169 -6.64 -6.72 -12.77
N GLY A 170 -7.87 -6.59 -13.25
CA GLY A 170 -8.16 -6.37 -14.67
C GLY A 170 -7.62 -5.06 -15.23
N ARG A 171 -7.44 -4.05 -14.37
CA ARG A 171 -6.90 -2.74 -14.74
C ARG A 171 -5.42 -2.80 -15.15
N PHE A 172 -4.67 -3.76 -14.65
CA PHE A 172 -3.25 -3.91 -14.90
C PHE A 172 -2.92 -4.82 -16.10
N ALA A 173 -3.92 -5.30 -16.83
CA ALA A 173 -3.68 -6.14 -18.00
C ALA A 173 -2.73 -5.42 -18.98
N PHE A 174 -1.70 -6.16 -19.45
CA PHE A 174 -0.68 -5.59 -20.33
C PHE A 174 -1.27 -5.16 -21.68
N ASP A 175 -1.01 -3.91 -22.06
CA ASP A 175 -1.36 -3.35 -23.36
C ASP A 175 -0.08 -2.93 -24.12
N PRO A 176 0.26 -3.59 -25.26
CA PRO A 176 1.41 -3.22 -26.07
C PRO A 176 1.31 -1.80 -26.66
N ARG A 177 0.12 -1.28 -26.89
CA ARG A 177 -0.09 0.09 -27.37
C ARG A 177 0.23 1.10 -26.26
N ALA A 178 -0.26 0.87 -25.04
CA ALA A 178 0.06 1.68 -23.89
C ALA A 178 1.57 1.70 -23.64
N ARG A 179 2.26 0.54 -23.75
CA ARG A 179 3.73 0.46 -23.65
C ARG A 179 4.42 1.43 -24.63
N ARG A 180 4.10 1.35 -25.92
CA ARG A 180 4.74 2.19 -26.93
C ARG A 180 4.50 3.69 -26.67
N LEU A 181 3.24 4.06 -26.40
CA LEU A 181 2.88 5.46 -26.13
C LEU A 181 3.59 5.98 -24.89
N THR A 182 3.59 5.24 -23.80
CA THR A 182 4.23 5.66 -22.54
C THR A 182 5.73 5.77 -22.69
N ARG A 183 6.39 4.83 -23.37
CA ARG A 183 7.82 4.94 -23.67
C ARG A 183 8.12 6.18 -24.50
N GLY A 184 7.32 6.49 -25.51
CA GLY A 184 7.44 7.71 -26.31
C GLY A 184 7.33 8.98 -25.46
N VAL A 185 6.32 9.07 -24.59
CA VAL A 185 6.13 10.20 -23.67
C VAL A 185 7.31 10.36 -22.70
N LEU A 186 7.88 9.25 -22.24
CA LEU A 186 9.00 9.23 -21.28
C LEU A 186 10.38 9.37 -21.97
N GLY A 187 10.45 9.43 -23.30
CA GLY A 187 11.71 9.46 -24.03
C GLY A 187 12.53 8.17 -23.89
N ILE A 188 11.88 7.04 -23.67
CA ILE A 188 12.49 5.72 -23.53
C ILE A 188 12.48 5.03 -24.92
N PRO A 189 13.64 4.61 -25.46
CA PRO A 189 13.69 3.82 -26.71
C PRO A 189 12.84 2.55 -26.61
N GLU A 190 12.25 2.14 -27.72
CA GLU A 190 11.32 0.99 -27.74
C GLU A 190 12.03 -0.32 -27.38
N ASP A 191 13.28 -0.48 -27.78
CA ASP A 191 14.16 -1.63 -27.54
C ASP A 191 14.92 -1.60 -26.22
N ALA A 192 14.84 -0.48 -25.47
CA ALA A 192 15.54 -0.33 -24.21
C ALA A 192 15.10 -1.36 -23.16
N TYR A 193 16.06 -1.89 -22.40
CA TYR A 193 15.77 -2.71 -21.21
C TYR A 193 15.46 -1.81 -20.02
N VAL A 194 14.20 -1.81 -19.57
CA VAL A 194 13.70 -0.92 -18.54
C VAL A 194 13.47 -1.68 -17.23
N VAL A 195 14.26 -1.36 -16.23
CA VAL A 195 14.10 -1.82 -14.85
C VAL A 195 13.20 -0.84 -14.13
N GLY A 196 12.13 -1.32 -13.53
CA GLY A 196 11.13 -0.52 -12.83
C GLY A 196 11.10 -0.74 -11.33
N GLY A 197 10.77 0.31 -10.59
CA GLY A 197 10.45 0.25 -9.17
C GLY A 197 9.36 1.25 -8.81
N VAL A 198 8.46 0.88 -7.91
CA VAL A 198 7.33 1.73 -7.50
C VAL A 198 7.27 1.80 -5.97
N GLY A 199 7.13 3.00 -5.43
CA GLY A 199 6.96 3.22 -4.01
C GLY A 199 7.44 4.57 -3.52
N ARG A 200 7.20 4.86 -2.24
CA ARG A 200 7.70 6.10 -1.62
C ARG A 200 9.24 6.15 -1.68
N LEU A 201 9.78 7.26 -2.09
CA LEU A 201 11.24 7.45 -2.15
C LEU A 201 11.77 7.76 -0.73
N THR A 202 11.88 6.71 0.08
CA THR A 202 12.40 6.77 1.46
C THR A 202 13.58 5.82 1.63
N PRO A 203 14.45 6.03 2.65
CA PRO A 203 15.59 5.14 2.93
C PRO A 203 15.21 3.68 3.07
N GLY A 204 14.04 3.38 3.68
CA GLY A 204 13.55 2.02 3.90
C GLY A 204 13.28 1.24 2.61
N LYS A 205 12.97 1.90 1.50
CA LYS A 205 12.75 1.25 0.20
C LYS A 205 14.02 0.83 -0.52
N ARG A 206 15.18 1.32 -0.08
CA ARG A 206 16.51 0.95 -0.58
C ARG A 206 16.66 1.07 -2.10
N PHE A 207 15.98 2.05 -2.72
CA PHE A 207 16.15 2.33 -4.15
C PHE A 207 17.57 2.79 -4.51
N ASP A 208 18.36 3.25 -3.55
CA ASP A 208 19.79 3.48 -3.70
C ASP A 208 20.53 2.24 -4.25
N ARG A 209 20.20 1.04 -3.75
CA ARG A 209 20.77 -0.21 -4.24
C ARG A 209 20.33 -0.53 -5.68
N LEU A 210 19.05 -0.26 -6.00
CA LEU A 210 18.57 -0.46 -7.36
C LEU A 210 19.26 0.47 -8.36
N VAL A 211 19.48 1.74 -8.00
CA VAL A 211 20.24 2.69 -8.80
C VAL A 211 21.65 2.18 -9.09
N ARG A 212 22.38 1.72 -8.06
CA ARG A 212 23.74 1.16 -8.21
C ARG A 212 23.75 -0.10 -9.07
N ALA A 213 22.79 -1.01 -8.85
CA ALA A 213 22.70 -2.23 -9.65
C ALA A 213 22.42 -1.94 -11.13
N VAL A 214 21.53 -1.00 -11.43
CA VAL A 214 21.27 -0.56 -12.81
C VAL A 214 22.50 0.13 -13.43
N ALA A 215 23.27 0.88 -12.64
CA ALA A 215 24.53 1.47 -13.11
C ALA A 215 25.51 0.40 -13.60
N ALA A 216 25.56 -0.76 -12.92
CA ALA A 216 26.42 -1.90 -13.29
C ALA A 216 25.91 -2.74 -14.49
N VAL A 217 24.74 -2.38 -15.06
CA VAL A 217 24.16 -2.98 -16.27
C VAL A 217 24.02 -1.88 -17.35
N PRO A 218 25.01 -1.66 -18.20
CA PRO A 218 25.08 -0.48 -19.10
C PRO A 218 23.87 -0.30 -20.02
N GLU A 219 23.23 -1.37 -20.44
CA GLU A 219 22.06 -1.38 -21.33
C GLU A 219 20.76 -1.06 -20.60
N ALA A 220 20.74 -1.15 -19.26
CA ALA A 220 19.55 -0.94 -18.48
C ALA A 220 19.24 0.54 -18.27
N ARG A 221 17.96 0.88 -18.33
CA ARG A 221 17.40 2.15 -17.87
C ARG A 221 16.57 1.92 -16.62
N LEU A 222 16.57 2.89 -15.71
CA LEU A 222 15.79 2.83 -14.48
C LEU A 222 14.58 3.76 -14.59
N LEU A 223 13.41 3.22 -14.33
CA LEU A 223 12.16 3.98 -14.13
C LEU A 223 11.68 3.79 -12.69
N LEU A 224 11.86 4.83 -11.87
CA LEU A 224 11.30 4.85 -10.50
C LEU A 224 10.05 5.72 -10.47
N VAL A 225 8.96 5.15 -9.96
CA VAL A 225 7.67 5.83 -9.81
C VAL A 225 7.41 6.06 -8.33
N GLY A 226 7.27 7.30 -7.93
CA GLY A 226 7.00 7.72 -6.57
C GLY A 226 7.66 9.02 -6.19
N GLU A 227 7.29 9.53 -5.01
CA GLU A 227 7.85 10.72 -4.39
C GLU A 227 8.34 10.42 -2.97
N GLY A 228 9.18 11.30 -2.45
CA GLY A 228 9.69 11.22 -1.08
C GLY A 228 10.98 11.97 -0.85
N GLU A 229 11.35 12.07 0.41
CA GLU A 229 12.52 12.82 0.90
C GLU A 229 13.85 12.36 0.31
N HIS A 230 13.94 11.10 -0.13
CA HIS A 230 15.16 10.51 -0.71
C HIS A 230 15.37 10.84 -2.20
N ARG A 231 14.45 11.58 -2.85
CA ARG A 231 14.54 11.89 -4.28
C ARG A 231 15.88 12.53 -4.68
N ALA A 232 16.30 13.56 -3.95
CA ALA A 232 17.55 14.27 -4.23
C ALA A 232 18.76 13.36 -4.07
N GLU A 233 18.76 12.51 -3.05
CA GLU A 233 19.80 11.53 -2.78
C GLU A 233 19.90 10.48 -3.91
N LEU A 234 18.79 9.95 -4.38
CA LEU A 234 18.75 8.99 -5.48
C LEU A 234 19.32 9.57 -6.77
N LEU A 235 19.00 10.84 -7.08
CA LEU A 235 19.59 11.56 -8.22
C LEU A 235 21.09 11.78 -8.04
N ARG A 236 21.55 12.06 -6.82
CA ARG A 236 22.99 12.18 -6.51
C ARG A 236 23.70 10.84 -6.76
N VAL A 237 23.18 9.75 -6.18
CA VAL A 237 23.73 8.40 -6.36
C VAL A 237 23.76 8.00 -7.84
N ALA A 238 22.70 8.28 -8.60
CA ALA A 238 22.64 7.97 -10.02
C ALA A 238 23.77 8.68 -10.82
N ARG A 239 24.02 9.96 -10.51
CA ARG A 239 25.11 10.72 -11.15
C ARG A 239 26.50 10.16 -10.78
N GLU A 240 26.72 9.89 -9.51
CA GLU A 240 27.99 9.36 -9.00
C GLU A 240 28.34 7.98 -9.58
N CYS A 241 27.32 7.15 -9.83
CA CYS A 241 27.50 5.82 -10.45
C CYS A 241 27.48 5.87 -11.99
N GLY A 242 27.41 7.06 -12.64
CA GLY A 242 27.37 7.17 -14.09
C GLY A 242 26.04 6.71 -14.73
N ALA A 243 24.96 6.62 -13.94
CA ALA A 243 23.63 6.22 -14.40
C ALA A 243 22.65 7.39 -14.53
N GLY A 244 23.09 8.66 -14.32
CA GLY A 244 22.22 9.83 -14.29
C GLY A 244 21.35 9.98 -15.54
N GLY A 245 21.93 9.83 -16.74
CA GLY A 245 21.22 9.92 -18.03
C GLY A 245 20.31 8.71 -18.34
N ARG A 246 20.35 7.66 -17.51
CA ARG A 246 19.57 6.42 -17.66
C ARG A 246 18.60 6.18 -16.52
N THR A 247 18.49 7.14 -15.57
CA THR A 247 17.63 7.07 -14.41
C THR A 247 16.52 8.12 -14.50
N LEU A 248 15.28 7.67 -14.61
CA LEU A 248 14.10 8.50 -14.66
C LEU A 248 13.33 8.35 -13.32
N LEU A 249 13.21 9.47 -12.58
CA LEU A 249 12.32 9.57 -11.42
C LEU A 249 11.03 10.26 -11.87
N PHE A 250 10.00 9.45 -12.17
CA PHE A 250 8.74 9.94 -12.77
C PHE A 250 7.96 10.86 -11.84
N GLY A 251 8.09 10.63 -10.54
CA GLY A 251 7.27 11.33 -9.54
C GLY A 251 6.09 10.48 -9.07
N ALA A 252 5.19 11.11 -8.35
CA ALA A 252 3.98 10.45 -7.89
C ALA A 252 3.05 10.12 -9.07
N CYS A 253 2.50 8.92 -9.05
CA CYS A 253 1.45 8.53 -9.96
C CYS A 253 0.14 8.42 -9.17
N GLU A 254 -0.79 9.30 -9.47
CA GLU A 254 -2.13 9.30 -8.90
C GLU A 254 -3.13 8.90 -9.98
N ASP A 255 -4.21 8.25 -9.55
CA ASP A 255 -5.35 8.07 -10.42
C ASP A 255 -5.99 9.44 -10.68
N PRO A 256 -5.96 9.94 -11.92
CA PRO A 256 -6.57 11.23 -12.21
C PRO A 256 -8.06 11.19 -11.87
N PRO A 257 -8.61 12.27 -11.32
CA PRO A 257 -10.05 12.44 -11.29
C PRO A 257 -10.60 12.41 -12.73
N ALA A 258 -11.83 12.01 -12.92
CA ALA A 258 -12.47 11.99 -14.24
C ALA A 258 -12.29 13.37 -14.92
N GLY A 259 -11.60 13.39 -16.07
CA GLY A 259 -11.27 14.63 -16.81
C GLY A 259 -10.01 15.36 -16.35
N GLY A 260 -9.17 14.74 -15.48
CA GLY A 260 -7.89 15.32 -15.04
C GLY A 260 -6.79 15.30 -16.11
N PRO A 261 -5.63 15.96 -15.85
CA PRO A 261 -4.54 16.06 -16.81
C PRO A 261 -3.98 14.69 -17.19
N LEU A 262 -3.71 14.54 -18.48
CA LEU A 262 -3.27 13.31 -19.15
C LEU A 262 -1.77 13.05 -18.89
N GLY A 263 -1.44 12.43 -17.77
CA GLY A 263 -0.14 11.78 -17.57
C GLY A 263 -0.28 10.26 -17.60
N PRO A 264 0.81 9.52 -17.79
CA PRO A 264 0.77 8.06 -17.70
C PRO A 264 0.24 7.58 -16.34
N THR A 265 -0.71 6.66 -16.37
CA THR A 265 -1.28 5.98 -15.22
C THR A 265 -0.35 4.85 -14.73
N MET A 266 -0.59 4.30 -13.53
CA MET A 266 0.23 3.21 -13.00
C MET A 266 0.25 1.97 -13.92
N PRO A 267 -0.86 1.50 -14.50
CA PRO A 267 -0.82 0.41 -15.49
C PRO A 267 0.06 0.72 -16.71
N GLU A 268 -0.01 1.96 -17.23
CA GLU A 268 0.79 2.38 -18.37
C GLU A 268 2.29 2.48 -18.04
N LEU A 269 2.63 2.96 -16.84
CA LEU A 269 4.01 2.97 -16.34
C LEU A 269 4.57 1.56 -16.16
N LEU A 270 3.79 0.63 -15.60
CA LEU A 270 4.15 -0.78 -15.51
C LEU A 270 4.27 -1.43 -16.90
N ALA A 271 3.42 -1.06 -17.86
CA ALA A 271 3.54 -1.55 -19.23
C ALA A 271 4.87 -1.12 -19.88
N ALA A 272 5.39 0.06 -19.54
CA ALA A 272 6.67 0.57 -20.07
C ALA A 272 7.91 -0.17 -19.54
N MET A 273 7.81 -0.91 -18.43
CA MET A 273 8.90 -1.66 -17.80
C MET A 273 9.11 -3.04 -18.46
N ASP A 274 10.26 -3.68 -18.25
CA ASP A 274 10.58 -5.05 -18.65
C ASP A 274 10.74 -5.98 -17.44
N VAL A 275 11.15 -5.44 -16.30
CA VAL A 275 11.24 -6.13 -15.02
C VAL A 275 10.88 -5.16 -13.91
N PHE A 276 10.14 -5.66 -12.92
CA PHE A 276 9.85 -4.91 -11.70
C PHE A 276 10.76 -5.38 -10.57
N VAL A 277 11.26 -4.43 -9.78
CA VAL A 277 12.15 -4.72 -8.65
C VAL A 277 11.69 -4.02 -7.37
N SER A 278 11.48 -4.80 -6.31
CA SER A 278 11.27 -4.32 -4.95
C SER A 278 12.50 -4.59 -4.10
N THR A 279 13.23 -3.53 -3.75
CA THR A 279 14.45 -3.62 -2.93
C THR A 279 14.22 -3.45 -1.43
N SER A 280 12.99 -3.25 -1.01
CA SER A 280 12.61 -3.08 0.39
C SER A 280 12.84 -4.38 1.18
N PRO A 281 13.59 -4.36 2.30
CA PRO A 281 13.78 -5.52 3.15
C PRO A 281 12.63 -5.73 4.14
N ASP A 282 11.77 -4.71 4.35
CA ASP A 282 10.67 -4.74 5.32
C ASP A 282 9.38 -4.23 4.65
N GLU A 283 8.56 -5.16 4.19
CA GLU A 283 7.25 -4.90 3.62
C GLU A 283 6.15 -5.50 4.51
N THR A 284 5.00 -4.87 4.50
CA THR A 284 3.81 -5.40 5.18
C THR A 284 2.91 -6.20 4.25
N PHE A 285 2.98 -5.92 2.96
CA PHE A 285 2.22 -6.62 1.91
C PHE A 285 2.98 -6.70 0.60
N GLY A 286 3.27 -5.57 -0.05
CA GLY A 286 3.95 -5.50 -1.34
C GLY A 286 2.99 -5.25 -2.51
N LEU A 287 2.03 -4.31 -2.36
CA LEU A 287 1.03 -3.98 -3.40
C LEU A 287 1.65 -3.79 -4.79
N ALA A 288 2.70 -2.98 -4.90
CA ALA A 288 3.33 -2.70 -6.20
C ALA A 288 3.91 -3.95 -6.89
N ALA A 289 4.37 -4.95 -6.11
CA ALA A 289 4.81 -6.22 -6.67
C ALA A 289 3.62 -7.05 -7.21
N VAL A 290 2.47 -7.01 -6.51
CA VAL A 290 1.24 -7.68 -6.97
C VAL A 290 0.68 -7.00 -8.22
N GLU A 291 0.70 -5.68 -8.29
CA GLU A 291 0.33 -4.89 -9.48
C GLU A 291 1.23 -5.21 -10.68
N ALA A 292 2.55 -5.33 -10.45
CA ALA A 292 3.51 -5.70 -11.47
C ALA A 292 3.27 -7.14 -11.98
N LEU A 293 2.96 -8.10 -11.10
CA LEU A 293 2.55 -9.45 -11.48
C LEU A 293 1.26 -9.45 -12.29
N ALA A 294 0.28 -8.63 -11.92
CA ALA A 294 -0.95 -8.47 -12.68
C ALA A 294 -0.70 -7.89 -14.08
N ALA A 295 0.32 -7.03 -14.22
CA ALA A 295 0.81 -6.52 -15.50
C ALA A 295 1.67 -7.53 -16.29
N GLY A 296 1.83 -8.75 -15.79
CA GLY A 296 2.61 -9.81 -16.42
C GLY A 296 4.12 -9.61 -16.38
N LEU A 297 4.62 -8.73 -15.53
CA LEU A 297 6.06 -8.49 -15.39
C LEU A 297 6.76 -9.61 -14.64
N PRO A 298 8.01 -9.94 -15.02
CA PRO A 298 8.94 -10.56 -14.10
C PRO A 298 9.11 -9.67 -12.86
N VAL A 299 9.00 -10.24 -11.66
CA VAL A 299 9.11 -9.52 -10.39
C VAL A 299 10.29 -10.05 -9.58
N LEU A 300 11.24 -9.18 -9.29
CA LEU A 300 12.35 -9.45 -8.37
C LEU A 300 12.07 -8.72 -7.05
N TYR A 301 12.18 -9.42 -5.93
CA TYR A 301 11.88 -8.79 -4.64
C TYR A 301 12.80 -9.29 -3.51
N VAL A 302 13.08 -8.43 -2.55
CA VAL A 302 13.83 -8.79 -1.33
C VAL A 302 12.85 -9.32 -0.27
N ALA A 303 11.76 -8.60 -0.01
CA ALA A 303 10.65 -9.03 0.84
C ALA A 303 9.31 -8.66 0.20
N CYS A 304 8.37 -9.59 0.19
CA CYS A 304 7.01 -9.37 -0.28
C CYS A 304 6.04 -10.38 0.33
N PRO A 305 5.44 -10.08 1.50
CA PRO A 305 4.52 -11.01 2.17
C PRO A 305 3.37 -11.50 1.28
N ALA A 306 2.85 -10.65 0.39
CA ALA A 306 1.80 -11.05 -0.54
C ALA A 306 2.21 -12.22 -1.48
N ILE A 307 3.50 -12.38 -1.73
CA ILE A 307 4.03 -13.49 -2.54
C ILE A 307 4.51 -14.62 -1.62
N GLU A 308 5.24 -14.30 -0.56
CA GLU A 308 5.87 -15.27 0.35
C GLU A 308 4.84 -16.07 1.18
N ASP A 309 3.66 -15.52 1.43
CA ASP A 309 2.57 -16.19 2.12
C ASP A 309 1.75 -17.14 1.19
N LEU A 310 2.15 -17.28 -0.09
CA LEU A 310 1.54 -18.17 -1.09
C LEU A 310 2.52 -19.27 -1.52
N PRO A 311 2.01 -20.40 -2.05
CA PRO A 311 2.85 -21.38 -2.68
C PRO A 311 3.52 -20.82 -3.94
N PRO A 312 4.78 -21.21 -4.25
CA PRO A 312 5.56 -20.61 -5.35
C PRO A 312 4.84 -20.64 -6.71
N GLU A 313 4.07 -21.68 -6.98
CA GLU A 313 3.30 -21.85 -8.20
C GLU A 313 2.16 -20.83 -8.38
N ALA A 314 1.74 -20.17 -7.31
CA ALA A 314 0.71 -19.14 -7.37
C ALA A 314 1.23 -17.81 -7.95
N ALA A 315 2.56 -17.62 -7.98
CA ALA A 315 3.20 -16.39 -8.45
C ALA A 315 4.33 -16.69 -9.46
N PRO A 316 4.04 -17.39 -10.59
CA PRO A 316 5.03 -17.58 -11.62
C PRO A 316 5.55 -16.23 -12.13
N GLY A 317 6.87 -16.15 -12.39
CA GLY A 317 7.54 -14.90 -12.75
C GLY A 317 8.02 -14.06 -11.56
N ALA A 318 7.63 -14.40 -10.32
CA ALA A 318 8.18 -13.79 -9.11
C ALA A 318 9.41 -14.58 -8.62
N ARG A 319 10.46 -13.85 -8.23
CA ARG A 319 11.67 -14.44 -7.68
C ARG A 319 12.20 -13.61 -6.52
N ARG A 320 12.34 -14.25 -5.37
CA ARG A 320 13.06 -13.65 -4.25
C ARG A 320 14.55 -13.55 -4.56
N ILE A 321 15.14 -12.42 -4.22
CA ILE A 321 16.57 -12.14 -4.39
C ILE A 321 17.17 -11.67 -3.07
N GLY A 322 18.49 -11.83 -2.94
CA GLY A 322 19.21 -11.24 -1.82
C GLY A 322 19.26 -9.72 -1.91
N ALA A 323 19.55 -9.10 -0.77
CA ALA A 323 19.63 -7.64 -0.66
C ALA A 323 20.99 -7.09 -1.11
N SER A 324 21.97 -7.91 -1.48
CA SER A 324 23.29 -7.45 -1.92
C SER A 324 23.26 -6.92 -3.36
N GLU A 325 24.13 -5.95 -3.64
CA GLU A 325 24.22 -5.36 -4.98
C GLU A 325 24.66 -6.39 -6.06
N PRO A 326 25.65 -7.29 -5.81
CA PRO A 326 26.04 -8.31 -6.79
C PRO A 326 24.90 -9.27 -7.17
N GLU A 327 24.08 -9.71 -6.18
CA GLU A 327 22.93 -10.58 -6.43
C GLU A 327 21.87 -9.86 -7.28
N LEU A 328 21.62 -8.59 -6.98
CA LEU A 328 20.68 -7.77 -7.75
C LEU A 328 21.16 -7.58 -9.20
N VAL A 329 22.44 -7.27 -9.40
CA VAL A 329 23.07 -7.16 -10.74
C VAL A 329 22.95 -8.47 -11.51
N SER A 330 23.28 -9.60 -10.86
CA SER A 330 23.16 -10.93 -11.47
C SER A 330 21.71 -11.24 -11.86
N ALA A 331 20.76 -10.90 -11.00
CA ALA A 331 19.34 -11.12 -11.26
C ALA A 331 18.83 -10.27 -12.44
N LEU A 332 19.24 -8.99 -12.53
CA LEU A 332 18.89 -8.10 -13.64
C LEU A 332 19.45 -8.59 -14.99
N ARG A 333 20.71 -9.03 -15.01
CA ARG A 333 21.32 -9.62 -16.19
C ARG A 333 20.59 -10.89 -16.65
N GLY A 334 20.26 -11.76 -15.69
CA GLY A 334 19.52 -12.99 -15.99
C GLY A 334 18.15 -12.74 -16.64
N VAL A 335 17.39 -11.75 -16.17
CA VAL A 335 16.11 -11.36 -16.79
C VAL A 335 16.32 -10.72 -18.16
N ARG A 336 17.33 -9.83 -18.30
CA ARG A 336 17.69 -9.21 -19.59
C ARG A 336 18.03 -10.26 -20.66
N ASP A 337 18.83 -11.26 -20.30
CA ASP A 337 19.31 -12.28 -21.22
C ASP A 337 18.20 -13.27 -21.60
N ALA A 338 17.35 -13.61 -20.64
CA ALA A 338 16.21 -14.50 -20.87
C ALA A 338 15.08 -13.85 -21.69
N ARG A 339 14.92 -12.51 -21.62
CA ARG A 339 13.86 -11.74 -22.30
C ARG A 339 12.48 -12.43 -22.19
N PRO A 340 12.00 -12.74 -20.98
CA PRO A 340 10.77 -13.48 -20.83
C PRO A 340 9.58 -12.70 -21.39
N ASP A 341 8.66 -13.41 -22.03
CA ASP A 341 7.38 -12.86 -22.44
C ASP A 341 6.55 -12.42 -21.23
N ARG A 342 5.60 -11.50 -21.48
CA ARG A 342 4.60 -11.12 -20.47
C ARG A 342 3.74 -12.33 -20.12
N LEU A 343 3.65 -12.62 -18.84
CA LEU A 343 2.78 -13.69 -18.34
C LEU A 343 1.33 -13.19 -18.18
N PRO A 344 0.33 -14.05 -18.33
CA PRO A 344 -1.03 -13.71 -17.92
C PRO A 344 -1.05 -13.45 -16.40
N PRO A 345 -2.02 -12.66 -15.90
CA PRO A 345 -2.15 -12.40 -14.47
C PRO A 345 -2.17 -13.72 -13.67
N PRO A 346 -1.22 -13.94 -12.74
CA PRO A 346 -1.11 -15.18 -12.00
C PRO A 346 -2.22 -15.34 -10.95
N GLU A 347 -2.30 -16.51 -10.32
CA GLU A 347 -3.26 -16.76 -9.24
C GLU A 347 -3.08 -15.76 -8.09
N ALA A 348 -1.85 -15.42 -7.72
CA ALA A 348 -1.56 -14.42 -6.70
C ALA A 348 -2.26 -13.07 -6.98
N ALA A 349 -2.22 -12.57 -8.22
CA ALA A 349 -2.89 -11.34 -8.59
C ALA A 349 -4.42 -11.46 -8.49
N ARG A 350 -4.99 -12.58 -8.94
CA ARG A 350 -6.44 -12.84 -8.86
C ARG A 350 -6.93 -13.01 -7.42
N ARG A 351 -6.12 -13.66 -6.56
CA ARG A 351 -6.41 -13.84 -5.14
C ARG A 351 -6.54 -12.51 -4.42
N TYR A 352 -5.74 -11.53 -4.80
CA TYR A 352 -5.74 -10.19 -4.22
C TYR A 352 -6.59 -9.20 -5.02
N ASP A 353 -7.63 -9.67 -5.71
CA ASP A 353 -8.63 -8.77 -6.28
C ASP A 353 -9.39 -8.03 -5.19
N ILE A 354 -9.52 -6.72 -5.35
CA ILE A 354 -10.12 -5.83 -4.33
C ILE A 354 -11.56 -6.21 -3.97
N ALA A 355 -12.32 -6.74 -4.92
CA ALA A 355 -13.68 -7.17 -4.65
C ALA A 355 -13.74 -8.33 -3.64
N HIS A 356 -12.69 -9.18 -3.62
CA HIS A 356 -12.56 -10.24 -2.63
C HIS A 356 -12.28 -9.65 -1.23
N SER A 357 -11.32 -8.74 -1.12
CA SER A 357 -11.00 -8.05 0.14
C SER A 357 -12.19 -7.26 0.68
N ALA A 358 -12.93 -6.57 -0.19
CA ALA A 358 -14.13 -5.84 0.19
C ALA A 358 -15.23 -6.76 0.73
N ARG A 359 -15.46 -7.94 0.12
CA ARG A 359 -16.43 -8.93 0.65
C ARG A 359 -16.02 -9.47 2.01
N GLN A 360 -14.74 -9.78 2.21
CA GLN A 360 -14.24 -10.24 3.51
C GLN A 360 -14.42 -9.16 4.58
N LEU A 361 -14.11 -7.91 4.25
CA LEU A 361 -14.28 -6.78 5.16
C LEU A 361 -15.75 -6.53 5.48
N MET A 362 -16.65 -6.64 4.48
CA MET A 362 -18.09 -6.55 4.72
C MET A 362 -18.58 -7.60 5.70
N SER A 363 -18.16 -8.85 5.56
CA SER A 363 -18.50 -9.92 6.49
C SER A 363 -18.08 -9.58 7.94
N LEU A 364 -16.89 -8.96 8.10
CA LEU A 364 -16.43 -8.50 9.42
C LEU A 364 -17.29 -7.34 9.96
N TYR A 365 -17.75 -6.43 9.12
CA TYR A 365 -18.65 -5.34 9.51
C TYR A 365 -19.99 -5.89 9.97
N ASP A 366 -20.57 -6.81 9.21
CA ASP A 366 -21.85 -7.43 9.53
C ASP A 366 -21.78 -8.20 10.85
N HIS A 367 -20.72 -8.98 11.05
CA HIS A 367 -20.47 -9.67 12.30
C HIS A 367 -20.32 -8.69 13.49
N ALA A 368 -19.59 -7.59 13.30
CA ALA A 368 -19.39 -6.60 14.35
C ALA A 368 -20.67 -5.84 14.71
N VAL A 369 -21.57 -5.63 13.73
CA VAL A 369 -22.81 -4.85 13.91
C VAL A 369 -23.97 -5.73 14.41
N HIS A 370 -24.11 -6.93 13.86
CA HIS A 370 -25.27 -7.79 14.12
C HIS A 370 -24.98 -8.98 15.06
N GLY A 371 -23.68 -9.27 15.35
CA GLY A 371 -23.26 -10.50 16.03
C GLY A 371 -23.31 -11.72 15.09
N ASP A 372 -22.90 -12.89 15.59
CA ASP A 372 -23.12 -14.13 14.84
C ASP A 372 -24.64 -14.34 14.63
N PRO A 373 -25.07 -14.66 13.40
CA PRO A 373 -26.41 -15.21 13.24
C PRO A 373 -26.49 -16.46 14.15
N SER A 374 -27.31 -16.40 15.18
CA SER A 374 -27.53 -17.53 16.07
C SER A 374 -27.81 -18.77 15.20
N PRO A 375 -27.13 -19.91 15.39
CA PRO A 375 -27.49 -21.11 14.65
C PRO A 375 -28.98 -21.32 14.83
N ALA A 376 -29.73 -21.36 13.73
CA ALA A 376 -31.17 -21.63 13.76
C ALA A 376 -31.37 -22.92 14.57
N LYS A 377 -32.13 -22.81 15.65
CA LYS A 377 -32.52 -23.94 16.47
C LYS A 377 -33.44 -24.88 15.67
#